data_75df4b7669418a7016cd08d91a60bdee
#
_entry.id   75df4b7669418a7016cd08d91a60bdee
#
_cell.length_a   1.000
_cell.length_b   1.000
_cell.length_c   1.000
_cell.angle_alpha   90.00
_cell.angle_beta   90.00
_cell.angle_gamma   90.00
#
_symmetry.space_group_name_H-M   'P 1'
#
loop_
_entity.id
_entity.type
_entity.pdbx_description
1 polymer ?
#
loop_
_entity_poly.entity_id
_entity_poly.type
_entity_poly.pdbx_seq_one_letter_code
_entity_poly.pdbx_strand_id
1 'polypeptide(L)'
;MSPPGGIGEAGAEDAGAAGSPVTGAGPPPEPAAGPPPEPAAGPSREPAAGPVAGLQPGPAGAEPWLVVIDMQRIFGEPGSGWLAPRFGEVVEPIGRLAEALAPRVIFTRFVAPAVPSGAWRRYYDLWPFALQPPDAPLYQLDPRVAGLAGATGPTLDATTFSKWGPDLAARVSGGGPLVLAGVSTDCCVLSTALAAADAGEQVWVAGDACAGVDDASHAKALDIMRLYGPLVEVMSTAEVIASAAARTR
;
A
#
# COMPACT_ATOMS: atom_id res chain seq x y z
N MET A 1 33.25 24.14 46.07
CA MET A 1 34.73 24.24 46.15
C MET A 1 35.25 24.08 44.75
N SER A 2 35.56 25.18 44.09
CA SER A 2 36.40 25.33 42.88
C SER A 2 37.72 25.94 43.33
N PRO A 3 38.66 26.23 42.45
CA PRO A 3 39.58 25.52 41.55
C PRO A 3 41.03 25.58 42.10
N PRO A 4 42.16 25.66 41.45
CA PRO A 4 42.66 26.31 40.25
C PRO A 4 43.58 25.41 39.35
N GLY A 5 43.98 25.67 38.12
CA GLY A 5 44.63 26.86 37.55
C GLY A 5 46.11 26.60 37.13
N GLY A 6 46.55 27.10 35.96
CA GLY A 6 47.94 27.16 35.57
C GLY A 6 48.20 26.69 34.12
N ILE A 7 48.17 27.56 33.11
CA ILE A 7 49.13 28.44 32.41
C ILE A 7 50.49 27.80 32.13
N GLY A 8 50.92 27.95 30.89
CA GLY A 8 52.27 27.71 30.40
C GLY A 8 52.37 27.91 28.89
N GLU A 9 52.77 29.11 28.54
CA GLU A 9 53.09 29.66 27.23
C GLU A 9 54.40 29.08 26.63
N ALA A 10 54.48 29.28 25.35
CA ALA A 10 55.55 29.94 24.57
C ALA A 10 56.48 29.08 23.71
N GLY A 11 56.65 29.58 22.52
CA GLY A 11 57.88 29.59 21.74
C GLY A 11 57.72 28.97 20.37
N ALA A 12 57.42 29.73 19.35
CA ALA A 12 58.23 30.59 18.44
C ALA A 12 59.00 29.82 17.37
N GLU A 13 58.67 30.19 16.11
CA GLU A 13 59.50 30.40 14.90
C GLU A 13 60.28 29.23 14.29
N ASP A 14 60.09 28.94 13.04
CA ASP A 14 60.81 29.57 11.94
C ASP A 14 60.35 29.12 10.53
N ALA A 15 60.55 30.02 9.65
CA ALA A 15 60.36 30.24 8.24
C ALA A 15 60.57 29.08 7.22
N GLY A 16 59.78 29.17 6.17
CA GLY A 16 60.35 29.20 4.83
C GLY A 16 60.22 27.99 3.95
N ALA A 17 59.30 28.04 3.03
CA ALA A 17 59.60 27.85 1.61
C ALA A 17 58.35 27.95 0.74
N ALA A 18 58.34 28.93 -0.13
CA ALA A 18 57.34 29.11 -1.18
C ALA A 18 57.37 27.94 -2.16
N GLY A 19 56.26 27.20 -2.23
CA GLY A 19 55.96 26.27 -3.31
C GLY A 19 54.74 26.76 -4.06
N SER A 20 54.93 27.19 -5.31
CA SER A 20 53.85 27.63 -6.21
C SER A 20 52.78 26.55 -6.38
N PRO A 21 51.50 26.91 -6.44
CA PRO A 21 50.45 25.95 -6.72
C PRO A 21 50.52 25.52 -8.20
N VAL A 22 50.74 24.25 -8.42
CA VAL A 22 50.51 23.61 -9.72
C VAL A 22 49.01 23.58 -9.93
N THR A 23 48.53 24.40 -10.83
CA THR A 23 47.16 24.34 -11.34
C THR A 23 46.99 23.06 -12.16
N GLY A 24 46.60 21.99 -11.51
CA GLY A 24 46.10 20.79 -12.18
C GLY A 24 44.75 21.11 -12.82
N ALA A 25 44.73 21.17 -14.16
CA ALA A 25 43.49 21.17 -14.90
C ALA A 25 42.71 19.91 -14.55
N GLY A 26 41.52 20.06 -13.99
CA GLY A 26 40.58 18.95 -13.75
C GLY A 26 40.21 18.28 -15.08
N PRO A 27 39.79 17.02 -15.03
CA PRO A 27 39.37 16.32 -16.23
C PRO A 27 38.23 17.11 -16.91
N PRO A 28 38.17 17.06 -18.26
CA PRO A 28 37.10 17.73 -19.00
C PRO A 28 35.75 17.20 -18.54
N PRO A 29 34.68 18.04 -18.51
CA PRO A 29 33.35 17.59 -18.17
C PRO A 29 32.91 16.47 -19.13
N GLU A 30 32.41 15.38 -18.59
CA GLU A 30 31.79 14.34 -19.39
C GLU A 30 30.67 14.95 -20.25
N PRO A 31 30.56 14.54 -21.51
CA PRO A 31 29.46 15.01 -22.36
C PRO A 31 28.13 14.62 -21.70
N ALA A 32 27.25 15.60 -21.55
CA ALA A 32 25.90 15.37 -21.01
C ALA A 32 25.27 14.21 -21.77
N ALA A 33 24.92 13.15 -21.05
CA ALA A 33 24.16 12.05 -21.60
C ALA A 33 22.85 12.64 -22.16
N GLY A 34 22.62 12.47 -23.45
CA GLY A 34 21.34 12.84 -24.08
C GLY A 34 20.17 12.12 -23.38
N PRO A 35 18.95 12.62 -23.52
CA PRO A 35 17.80 11.94 -22.95
C PRO A 35 17.77 10.48 -23.41
N PRO A 36 17.41 9.54 -22.50
CA PRO A 36 17.29 8.14 -22.88
C PRO A 36 16.31 8.02 -24.06
N PRO A 37 16.57 7.11 -25.01
CA PRO A 37 15.65 6.90 -26.12
C PRO A 37 14.25 6.57 -25.56
N GLU A 38 13.23 7.20 -26.13
CA GLU A 38 11.84 6.83 -25.81
C GLU A 38 11.71 5.31 -25.98
N PRO A 39 11.06 4.61 -25.02
CA PRO A 39 10.82 3.19 -25.17
C PRO A 39 10.04 2.99 -26.46
N ALA A 40 10.57 2.18 -27.36
CA ALA A 40 9.87 1.78 -28.57
C ALA A 40 8.47 1.31 -28.15
N ALA A 41 7.42 1.86 -28.75
CA ALA A 41 6.07 1.43 -28.53
C ALA A 41 6.05 -0.08 -28.81
N GLY A 42 5.98 -0.87 -27.73
CA GLY A 42 5.80 -2.30 -27.83
C GLY A 42 4.50 -2.58 -28.59
N PRO A 43 4.37 -3.73 -29.24
CA PRO A 43 3.15 -4.06 -29.97
C PRO A 43 1.96 -3.88 -29.02
N SER A 44 1.01 -3.05 -29.43
CA SER A 44 -0.26 -2.86 -28.73
C SER A 44 -0.87 -4.24 -28.54
N ARG A 45 -0.86 -4.73 -27.32
CA ARG A 45 -1.51 -5.98 -26.97
C ARG A 45 -3.00 -5.67 -27.00
N GLU A 46 -3.65 -5.98 -28.11
CA GLU A 46 -5.11 -6.05 -28.12
C GLU A 46 -5.52 -6.97 -26.98
N PRO A 47 -6.51 -6.58 -26.15
CA PRO A 47 -7.04 -7.48 -25.15
C PRO A 47 -7.51 -8.74 -25.90
N ALA A 48 -6.93 -9.87 -25.58
CA ALA A 48 -7.37 -11.15 -26.11
C ALA A 48 -8.80 -11.38 -25.62
N ALA A 49 -9.76 -10.93 -26.41
CA ALA A 49 -11.17 -11.18 -26.21
C ALA A 49 -11.47 -12.63 -26.57
N GLY A 50 -11.36 -13.50 -25.60
CA GLY A 50 -11.84 -14.87 -25.66
C GLY A 50 -11.97 -15.42 -24.26
N PRO A 51 -13.09 -16.09 -23.91
CA PRO A 51 -13.21 -16.70 -22.60
C PRO A 51 -12.09 -17.73 -22.45
N VAL A 52 -11.25 -17.54 -21.41
CA VAL A 52 -10.29 -18.56 -21.00
C VAL A 52 -11.11 -19.75 -20.51
N ALA A 53 -11.18 -20.80 -21.34
CA ALA A 53 -11.90 -22.03 -21.01
C ALA A 53 -11.22 -22.63 -19.75
N GLY A 54 -11.93 -22.60 -18.63
CA GLY A 54 -11.47 -23.24 -17.39
C GLY A 54 -11.68 -22.46 -16.11
N LEU A 55 -11.79 -21.11 -16.14
CA LEU A 55 -12.24 -20.39 -14.96
C LEU A 55 -13.76 -20.55 -14.86
N GLN A 56 -14.20 -21.39 -13.94
CA GLN A 56 -15.59 -21.35 -13.51
C GLN A 56 -15.78 -20.04 -12.74
N PRO A 57 -16.64 -19.11 -13.20
CA PRO A 57 -17.05 -18.03 -12.31
C PRO A 57 -17.58 -18.68 -11.04
N GLY A 58 -17.25 -18.13 -9.89
CA GLY A 58 -17.84 -18.61 -8.63
C GLY A 58 -19.35 -18.77 -8.81
N PRO A 59 -20.03 -19.61 -8.01
CA PRO A 59 -21.42 -20.00 -8.26
C PRO A 59 -22.26 -18.78 -8.59
N ALA A 60 -22.98 -18.85 -9.73
CA ALA A 60 -23.84 -17.76 -10.18
C ALA A 60 -24.78 -17.39 -9.02
N GLY A 61 -24.78 -16.12 -8.61
CA GLY A 61 -25.57 -15.63 -7.49
C GLY A 61 -24.84 -15.54 -6.16
N ALA A 62 -23.57 -15.93 -6.03
CA ALA A 62 -22.83 -15.70 -4.78
C ALA A 62 -22.57 -14.20 -4.60
N GLU A 63 -22.97 -13.70 -3.43
CA GLU A 63 -22.81 -12.28 -3.06
C GLU A 63 -21.34 -11.94 -2.78
N PRO A 64 -20.89 -10.74 -3.18
CA PRO A 64 -19.52 -10.32 -2.94
C PRO A 64 -19.23 -10.07 -1.45
N TRP A 65 -17.94 -10.21 -1.09
CA TRP A 65 -17.39 -9.80 0.19
C TRP A 65 -16.62 -8.49 0.05
N LEU A 66 -16.88 -7.51 0.89
CA LEU A 66 -16.06 -6.31 1.00
C LEU A 66 -14.93 -6.55 2.01
N VAL A 67 -13.70 -6.31 1.59
CA VAL A 67 -12.53 -6.26 2.46
C VAL A 67 -11.98 -4.84 2.46
N VAL A 68 -12.14 -4.15 3.56
CA VAL A 68 -11.65 -2.79 3.79
C VAL A 68 -10.23 -2.88 4.35
N ILE A 69 -9.26 -2.56 3.52
CA ILE A 69 -7.84 -2.72 3.79
C ILE A 69 -7.32 -1.55 4.62
N ASP A 70 -6.84 -1.85 5.82
CA ASP A 70 -5.95 -1.05 6.67
C ASP A 70 -6.36 0.42 6.87
N MET A 71 -7.65 0.69 7.02
CA MET A 71 -8.13 2.04 7.32
C MET A 71 -7.81 2.45 8.77
N GLN A 72 -6.51 2.48 9.08
CA GLN A 72 -5.93 2.71 10.41
C GLN A 72 -5.37 4.13 10.54
N ARG A 73 -5.22 4.58 11.78
CA ARG A 73 -4.67 5.90 12.11
C ARG A 73 -3.26 6.10 11.56
N ILE A 74 -2.43 5.06 11.53
CA ILE A 74 -1.07 5.11 10.95
C ILE A 74 -1.06 5.57 9.49
N PHE A 75 -2.13 5.32 8.74
CA PHE A 75 -2.27 5.73 7.33
C PHE A 75 -3.12 7.00 7.15
N GLY A 76 -3.84 7.43 8.19
CA GLY A 76 -4.79 8.55 8.13
C GLY A 76 -4.41 9.78 8.96
N GLU A 77 -3.45 9.69 9.87
CA GLU A 77 -3.06 10.81 10.75
C GLU A 77 -1.99 11.70 10.11
N PRO A 78 -2.20 13.04 10.13
CA PRO A 78 -1.17 13.97 9.73
C PRO A 78 0.11 13.77 10.54
N GLY A 79 1.26 13.75 9.87
CA GLY A 79 2.57 13.53 10.51
C GLY A 79 3.00 12.07 10.61
N SER A 80 2.15 11.11 10.27
CA SER A 80 2.58 9.73 10.07
C SER A 80 3.50 9.62 8.86
N GLY A 81 4.60 8.87 8.99
CA GLY A 81 5.50 8.57 7.87
C GLY A 81 4.86 7.70 6.79
N TRP A 82 3.67 7.13 7.05
CA TRP A 82 2.90 6.30 6.11
C TRP A 82 1.55 6.94 5.74
N LEU A 83 1.40 8.24 5.94
CA LEU A 83 0.17 8.93 5.56
C LEU A 83 -0.16 8.70 4.06
N ALA A 84 -1.36 8.24 3.80
CA ALA A 84 -1.97 8.29 2.47
C ALA A 84 -2.68 9.66 2.32
N PRO A 85 -2.21 10.57 1.47
CA PRO A 85 -2.72 11.96 1.46
C PRO A 85 -4.23 12.06 1.21
N ARG A 86 -4.77 11.13 0.41
CA ARG A 86 -6.21 11.09 0.08
C ARG A 86 -7.03 10.16 0.97
N PHE A 87 -6.48 9.71 2.10
CA PHE A 87 -7.18 8.82 3.05
C PHE A 87 -8.59 9.31 3.42
N GLY A 88 -8.76 10.60 3.64
CA GLY A 88 -10.06 11.19 4.00
C GLY A 88 -11.11 11.09 2.89
N GLU A 89 -10.67 11.12 1.63
CA GLU A 89 -11.56 11.10 0.46
C GLU A 89 -12.20 9.73 0.23
N VAL A 90 -11.54 8.65 0.64
CA VAL A 90 -12.03 7.28 0.44
C VAL A 90 -12.99 6.80 1.53
N VAL A 91 -13.15 7.55 2.62
CA VAL A 91 -14.03 7.18 3.74
C VAL A 91 -15.50 7.08 3.31
N GLU A 92 -15.98 8.06 2.56
CA GLU A 92 -17.38 8.07 2.07
C GLU A 92 -17.65 6.92 1.08
N PRO A 93 -16.85 6.71 0.03
CA PRO A 93 -16.99 5.54 -0.85
C PRO A 93 -16.97 4.20 -0.10
N ILE A 94 -16.08 4.03 0.87
CA ILE A 94 -16.03 2.83 1.73
C ILE A 94 -17.34 2.67 2.52
N GLY A 95 -17.86 3.76 3.06
CA GLY A 95 -19.14 3.74 3.79
C GLY A 95 -20.29 3.22 2.93
N ARG A 96 -20.40 3.70 1.69
CA ARG A 96 -21.40 3.26 0.71
C ARG A 96 -21.27 1.78 0.35
N LEU A 97 -20.02 1.31 0.14
CA LEU A 97 -19.73 -0.10 -0.10
C LEU A 97 -20.14 -0.95 1.12
N ALA A 98 -19.78 -0.52 2.33
CA ALA A 98 -20.08 -1.25 3.55
C ALA A 98 -21.59 -1.36 3.79
N GLU A 99 -22.36 -0.30 3.50
CA GLU A 99 -23.83 -0.34 3.58
C GLU A 99 -24.43 -1.30 2.54
N ALA A 100 -23.96 -1.21 1.29
CA ALA A 100 -24.52 -1.99 0.19
C ALA A 100 -24.20 -3.49 0.27
N LEU A 101 -23.06 -3.85 0.89
CA LEU A 101 -22.57 -5.23 0.97
C LEU A 101 -22.74 -5.86 2.36
N ALA A 102 -23.35 -5.15 3.30
CA ALA A 102 -23.62 -5.69 4.63
C ALA A 102 -24.49 -6.98 4.55
N PRO A 103 -24.27 -7.98 5.39
CA PRO A 103 -23.28 -8.05 6.48
C PRO A 103 -21.89 -8.59 6.05
N ARG A 104 -21.61 -8.75 4.74
CA ARG A 104 -20.41 -9.35 4.18
C ARG A 104 -19.26 -8.32 4.09
N VAL A 105 -18.84 -7.78 5.23
CA VAL A 105 -17.80 -6.74 5.33
C VAL A 105 -16.76 -7.16 6.35
N ILE A 106 -15.48 -7.09 5.96
CA ILE A 106 -14.32 -7.39 6.80
C ILE A 106 -13.41 -6.17 6.80
N PHE A 107 -13.02 -5.71 7.99
CA PHE A 107 -11.96 -4.71 8.14
C PHE A 107 -10.65 -5.40 8.49
N THR A 108 -9.56 -4.98 7.84
CA THR A 108 -8.22 -5.48 8.16
C THR A 108 -7.39 -4.45 8.89
N ARG A 109 -6.35 -4.91 9.58
CA ARG A 109 -5.29 -4.08 10.13
C ARG A 109 -3.93 -4.65 9.78
N PHE A 110 -3.03 -3.77 9.34
CA PHE A 110 -1.61 -4.07 9.35
C PHE A 110 -1.08 -3.89 10.77
N VAL A 111 -0.44 -4.90 11.32
CA VAL A 111 0.23 -4.85 12.62
C VAL A 111 1.64 -5.39 12.49
N ALA A 112 2.62 -4.75 13.15
CA ALA A 112 3.97 -5.26 13.13
C ALA A 112 4.07 -6.60 13.88
N PRO A 113 4.90 -7.53 13.42
CA PRO A 113 5.21 -8.71 14.19
C PRO A 113 5.99 -8.32 15.44
N ALA A 114 5.78 -9.01 16.56
CA ALA A 114 6.49 -8.75 17.82
C ALA A 114 8.02 -8.84 17.65
N VAL A 115 8.49 -9.73 16.77
CA VAL A 115 9.90 -9.87 16.40
C VAL A 115 10.01 -9.96 14.88
N PRO A 116 10.43 -8.90 14.20
CA PRO A 116 10.66 -8.93 12.75
C PRO A 116 11.70 -9.98 12.36
N SER A 117 11.45 -10.70 11.25
CA SER A 117 12.36 -11.72 10.73
C SER A 117 12.73 -11.46 9.27
N GLY A 118 13.79 -12.07 8.78
CA GLY A 118 14.22 -11.93 7.39
C GLY A 118 14.40 -10.46 6.97
N ALA A 119 13.89 -10.10 5.81
CA ALA A 119 13.96 -8.75 5.26
C ALA A 119 13.12 -7.73 6.06
N TRP A 120 12.12 -8.17 6.81
CA TRP A 120 11.31 -7.29 7.65
C TRP A 120 12.14 -6.57 8.73
N ARG A 121 13.27 -7.12 9.17
CA ARG A 121 14.19 -6.41 10.08
C ARG A 121 14.67 -5.10 9.45
N ARG A 122 15.21 -5.17 8.22
CA ARG A 122 15.67 -3.96 7.51
C ARG A 122 14.53 -3.00 7.18
N TYR A 123 13.32 -3.52 6.95
CA TYR A 123 12.15 -2.69 6.72
C TYR A 123 11.84 -1.85 7.97
N TYR A 124 11.82 -2.44 9.15
CA TYR A 124 11.59 -1.70 10.39
C TYR A 124 12.80 -0.89 10.87
N ASP A 125 14.01 -1.16 10.42
CA ASP A 125 15.15 -0.25 10.59
C ASP A 125 14.92 1.08 9.86
N LEU A 126 14.26 1.06 8.70
CA LEU A 126 13.87 2.25 7.93
C LEU A 126 12.60 2.93 8.50
N TRP A 127 11.71 2.16 9.10
CA TRP A 127 10.42 2.62 9.60
C TRP A 127 10.22 2.26 11.08
N PRO A 128 11.12 2.70 11.98
CA PRO A 128 11.09 2.28 13.38
C PRO A 128 9.84 2.75 14.13
N PHE A 129 9.21 3.86 13.70
CA PHE A 129 7.96 4.35 14.28
C PHE A 129 6.79 3.36 14.11
N ALA A 130 6.85 2.50 13.09
CA ALA A 130 5.82 1.51 12.80
C ALA A 130 6.04 0.18 13.54
N LEU A 131 7.13 0.00 14.26
CA LEU A 131 7.35 -1.18 15.10
C LEU A 131 6.72 -0.95 16.49
N GLN A 132 5.42 -1.14 16.56
CA GLN A 132 4.61 -0.90 17.75
C GLN A 132 3.88 -2.18 18.17
N PRO A 133 3.45 -2.31 19.44
CA PRO A 133 2.59 -3.42 19.85
C PRO A 133 1.23 -3.37 19.13
N PRO A 134 0.54 -4.52 18.94
CA PRO A 134 -0.71 -4.59 18.16
C PRO A 134 -1.86 -3.74 18.69
N ASP A 135 -1.83 -3.38 19.97
CA ASP A 135 -2.82 -2.51 20.64
C ASP A 135 -2.45 -1.02 20.62
N ALA A 136 -1.30 -0.65 20.02
CA ALA A 136 -0.86 0.73 19.92
C ALA A 136 -1.93 1.63 19.26
N PRO A 137 -2.10 2.87 19.72
CA PRO A 137 -3.07 3.81 19.15
C PRO A 137 -2.96 3.97 17.63
N LEU A 138 -1.74 3.96 17.06
CA LEU A 138 -1.50 4.07 15.62
C LEU A 138 -2.11 2.90 14.82
N TYR A 139 -2.23 1.72 15.40
CA TYR A 139 -2.81 0.55 14.75
C TYR A 139 -4.33 0.45 14.87
N GLN A 140 -4.96 1.30 15.68
CA GLN A 140 -6.41 1.34 15.75
C GLN A 140 -7.00 1.83 14.42
N LEU A 141 -8.19 1.34 14.09
CA LEU A 141 -8.93 1.88 12.96
C LEU A 141 -9.17 3.37 13.15
N ASP A 142 -9.14 4.11 12.06
CA ASP A 142 -9.45 5.53 12.09
C ASP A 142 -10.88 5.74 12.59
N PRO A 143 -11.13 6.72 13.46
CA PRO A 143 -12.47 6.97 14.00
C PRO A 143 -13.56 7.16 12.95
N ARG A 144 -13.19 7.64 11.76
CA ARG A 144 -14.14 7.83 10.64
C ARG A 144 -14.75 6.54 10.11
N VAL A 145 -14.07 5.40 10.29
CA VAL A 145 -14.55 4.07 9.84
C VAL A 145 -14.79 3.09 10.99
N ALA A 146 -14.34 3.40 12.20
CA ALA A 146 -14.43 2.49 13.34
C ALA A 146 -15.86 2.07 13.67
N GLY A 147 -16.84 2.98 13.48
CA GLY A 147 -18.27 2.67 13.66
C GLY A 147 -18.79 1.64 12.67
N LEU A 148 -18.33 1.67 11.42
CA LEU A 148 -18.67 0.69 10.39
C LEU A 148 -18.10 -0.69 10.76
N ALA A 149 -16.85 -0.74 11.20
CA ALA A 149 -16.18 -1.97 11.59
C ALA A 149 -16.83 -2.63 12.81
N GLY A 150 -17.25 -1.85 13.79
CA GLY A 150 -17.92 -2.37 15.00
C GLY A 150 -19.21 -3.14 14.71
N ALA A 151 -19.87 -2.87 13.60
CA ALA A 151 -21.08 -3.57 13.16
C ALA A 151 -20.80 -4.89 12.40
N THR A 152 -19.56 -5.12 11.97
CA THR A 152 -19.20 -6.23 11.06
C THR A 152 -18.41 -7.37 11.73
N GLY A 153 -18.06 -7.22 13.00
CA GLY A 153 -17.31 -8.21 13.78
C GLY A 153 -15.83 -7.85 13.96
N PRO A 154 -14.99 -8.79 14.46
CA PRO A 154 -13.60 -8.52 14.74
C PRO A 154 -12.80 -8.28 13.47
N THR A 155 -11.83 -7.33 13.54
CA THR A 155 -10.88 -7.08 12.47
C THR A 155 -10.01 -8.31 12.19
N LEU A 156 -9.45 -8.36 10.98
CA LEU A 156 -8.43 -9.33 10.60
C LEU A 156 -7.07 -8.63 10.63
N ASP A 157 -6.20 -9.08 11.53
CA ASP A 157 -4.86 -8.55 11.66
C ASP A 157 -3.88 -9.35 10.80
N ALA A 158 -2.98 -8.66 10.10
CA ALA A 158 -1.91 -9.29 9.33
C ALA A 158 -0.59 -8.54 9.50
N THR A 159 0.51 -9.30 9.54
CA THR A 159 1.88 -8.76 9.65
C THR A 159 2.55 -8.57 8.29
N THR A 160 1.79 -8.75 7.20
CA THR A 160 2.23 -8.65 5.80
C THR A 160 1.42 -7.61 5.05
N PHE A 161 1.92 -7.15 3.91
CA PHE A 161 1.17 -6.25 3.05
C PHE A 161 -0.10 -6.93 2.53
N SER A 162 0.04 -8.11 1.93
CA SER A 162 -1.13 -8.90 1.54
C SER A 162 -1.95 -9.31 2.77
N LYS A 163 -3.26 -9.17 2.66
CA LYS A 163 -4.24 -9.70 3.63
C LYS A 163 -4.78 -11.06 3.20
N TRP A 164 -4.51 -11.46 1.94
CA TRP A 164 -4.89 -12.78 1.48
C TRP A 164 -4.05 -13.87 2.15
N GLY A 165 -4.73 -14.82 2.72
CA GLY A 165 -4.15 -15.96 3.42
C GLY A 165 -5.27 -16.82 4.04
N PRO A 166 -4.91 -17.89 4.79
CA PRO A 166 -5.88 -18.84 5.34
C PRO A 166 -7.00 -18.18 6.15
N ASP A 167 -6.67 -17.15 6.94
CA ASP A 167 -7.65 -16.48 7.81
C ASP A 167 -8.68 -15.68 7.02
N LEU A 168 -8.27 -14.95 5.97
CA LEU A 168 -9.20 -14.23 5.10
C LEU A 168 -10.00 -15.21 4.25
N ALA A 169 -9.34 -16.20 3.65
CA ALA A 169 -10.00 -17.22 2.83
C ALA A 169 -11.11 -17.96 3.62
N ALA A 170 -10.86 -18.28 4.90
CA ALA A 170 -11.87 -18.90 5.76
C ALA A 170 -13.09 -17.99 6.01
N ARG A 171 -12.87 -16.67 6.09
CA ARG A 171 -13.96 -15.70 6.35
C ARG A 171 -14.82 -15.41 5.11
N VAL A 172 -14.22 -15.38 3.91
CA VAL A 172 -14.91 -15.06 2.65
C VAL A 172 -15.52 -16.28 1.96
N SER A 173 -15.71 -17.37 2.71
CA SER A 173 -16.29 -18.60 2.19
C SER A 173 -17.64 -18.35 1.48
N GLY A 174 -17.87 -19.07 0.37
CA GLY A 174 -19.13 -18.97 -0.39
C GLY A 174 -18.98 -18.53 -1.85
N GLY A 175 -17.75 -18.20 -2.30
CA GLY A 175 -17.41 -18.11 -3.71
C GLY A 175 -17.89 -16.87 -4.46
N GLY A 176 -18.24 -15.78 -3.78
CA GLY A 176 -18.55 -14.50 -4.41
C GLY A 176 -17.28 -13.67 -4.67
N PRO A 177 -17.37 -12.63 -5.52
CA PRO A 177 -16.23 -11.73 -5.75
C PRO A 177 -15.70 -11.10 -4.47
N LEU A 178 -14.39 -10.91 -4.41
CA LEU A 178 -13.71 -10.20 -3.33
C LEU A 178 -13.58 -8.72 -3.72
N VAL A 179 -14.34 -7.85 -3.08
CA VAL A 179 -14.25 -6.40 -3.28
C VAL A 179 -13.19 -5.83 -2.36
N LEU A 180 -12.19 -5.16 -2.92
CA LEU A 180 -11.13 -4.50 -2.16
C LEU A 180 -11.29 -2.98 -2.20
N ALA A 181 -11.17 -2.35 -1.03
CA ALA A 181 -11.13 -0.90 -0.84
C ALA A 181 -10.15 -0.57 0.29
N GLY A 182 -9.69 0.67 0.40
CA GLY A 182 -8.83 1.13 1.50
C GLY A 182 -7.42 1.52 1.08
N VAL A 183 -6.44 1.31 1.95
CA VAL A 183 -5.06 1.81 1.79
C VAL A 183 -4.00 0.75 2.06
N SER A 184 -2.79 0.88 1.51
CA SER A 184 -2.40 1.75 0.41
C SER A 184 -2.61 1.03 -0.91
N THR A 185 -3.12 1.71 -1.94
CA THR A 185 -3.42 1.10 -3.25
C THR A 185 -2.19 0.42 -3.84
N ASP A 186 -1.04 1.09 -3.76
CA ASP A 186 0.26 0.70 -4.30
C ASP A 186 0.99 -0.36 -3.47
N CYS A 187 0.45 -0.73 -2.32
CA CYS A 187 1.08 -1.66 -1.39
C CYS A 187 0.09 -2.76 -0.92
N CYS A 188 -0.67 -2.51 0.14
CA CYS A 188 -1.52 -3.53 0.77
C CYS A 188 -2.69 -3.97 -0.13
N VAL A 189 -3.34 -3.04 -0.85
CA VAL A 189 -4.42 -3.37 -1.77
C VAL A 189 -3.89 -4.19 -2.95
N LEU A 190 -2.84 -3.70 -3.62
CA LEU A 190 -2.19 -4.39 -4.74
C LEU A 190 -1.74 -5.80 -4.35
N SER A 191 -1.00 -5.92 -3.24
CA SER A 191 -0.49 -7.22 -2.77
C SER A 191 -1.62 -8.20 -2.44
N THR A 192 -2.73 -7.70 -1.87
CA THR A 192 -3.90 -8.53 -1.56
C THR A 192 -4.62 -8.96 -2.83
N ALA A 193 -4.82 -8.04 -3.78
CA ALA A 193 -5.48 -8.33 -5.04
C ALA A 193 -4.77 -9.43 -5.83
N LEU A 194 -3.44 -9.31 -5.98
CA LEU A 194 -2.65 -10.29 -6.73
C LEU A 194 -2.61 -11.65 -6.02
N ALA A 195 -2.43 -11.68 -4.70
CA ALA A 195 -2.41 -12.94 -3.97
C ALA A 195 -3.77 -13.65 -3.96
N ALA A 196 -4.88 -12.92 -3.91
CA ALA A 196 -6.21 -13.48 -4.01
C ALA A 196 -6.50 -14.01 -5.42
N ALA A 197 -6.10 -13.27 -6.46
CA ALA A 197 -6.22 -13.69 -7.85
C ALA A 197 -5.42 -14.96 -8.14
N ASP A 198 -4.18 -15.06 -7.65
CA ASP A 198 -3.34 -16.25 -7.76
C ASP A 198 -3.95 -17.48 -7.05
N ALA A 199 -4.75 -17.25 -6.02
CA ALA A 199 -5.50 -18.29 -5.32
C ALA A 199 -6.81 -18.68 -6.03
N GLY A 200 -7.15 -18.01 -7.14
CA GLY A 200 -8.35 -18.31 -7.95
C GLY A 200 -9.58 -17.49 -7.60
N GLU A 201 -9.46 -16.47 -6.75
CA GLU A 201 -10.57 -15.58 -6.41
C GLU A 201 -10.83 -14.56 -7.52
N GLN A 202 -12.10 -14.24 -7.76
CA GLN A 202 -12.48 -13.08 -8.57
C GLN A 202 -12.35 -11.82 -7.69
N VAL A 203 -11.54 -10.86 -8.12
CA VAL A 203 -11.24 -9.66 -7.35
C VAL A 203 -11.81 -8.43 -8.05
N TRP A 204 -12.59 -7.64 -7.32
CA TRP A 204 -13.06 -6.32 -7.73
C TRP A 204 -12.36 -5.25 -6.88
N VAL A 205 -11.64 -4.35 -7.50
CA VAL A 205 -10.96 -3.24 -6.81
C VAL A 205 -11.77 -1.97 -7.03
N ALA A 206 -12.35 -1.44 -5.96
CA ALA A 206 -13.06 -0.16 -6.00
C ALA A 206 -12.03 0.99 -6.02
N GLY A 207 -11.60 1.40 -7.22
CA GLY A 207 -10.47 2.31 -7.38
C GLY A 207 -10.68 3.67 -6.74
N ASP A 208 -11.89 4.20 -6.76
CA ASP A 208 -12.28 5.46 -6.12
C ASP A 208 -12.49 5.34 -4.59
N ALA A 209 -12.50 4.12 -4.06
CA ALA A 209 -12.49 3.81 -2.65
C ALA A 209 -11.10 3.38 -2.14
N CYS A 210 -10.04 3.59 -2.93
CA CYS A 210 -8.65 3.31 -2.58
C CYS A 210 -7.79 4.57 -2.65
N ALA A 211 -6.78 4.67 -1.78
CA ALA A 211 -5.78 5.74 -1.82
C ALA A 211 -4.37 5.18 -1.70
N GLY A 212 -3.44 5.71 -2.49
CA GLY A 212 -2.03 5.35 -2.47
C GLY A 212 -1.17 6.33 -1.67
N VAL A 213 0.13 6.08 -1.66
CA VAL A 213 1.13 6.98 -1.05
C VAL A 213 1.17 8.32 -1.78
N ASP A 214 0.85 8.35 -3.06
CA ASP A 214 0.63 9.52 -3.91
C ASP A 214 -0.27 9.13 -5.10
N ASP A 215 -0.74 10.14 -5.85
CA ASP A 215 -1.64 9.93 -7.00
C ASP A 215 -0.97 9.15 -8.14
N ALA A 216 0.32 9.33 -8.37
CA ALA A 216 1.05 8.63 -9.43
C ALA A 216 1.23 7.14 -9.10
N SER A 217 1.56 6.82 -7.85
CA SER A 217 1.69 5.44 -7.36
C SER A 217 0.34 4.74 -7.34
N HIS A 218 -0.72 5.44 -6.92
CA HIS A 218 -2.09 4.96 -6.98
C HIS A 218 -2.50 4.58 -8.42
N ALA A 219 -2.31 5.50 -9.38
CA ALA A 219 -2.67 5.25 -10.78
C ALA A 219 -1.90 4.06 -11.38
N LYS A 220 -0.58 4.00 -11.13
CA LYS A 220 0.25 2.87 -11.59
C LYS A 220 -0.21 1.53 -11.02
N ALA A 221 -0.58 1.48 -9.72
CA ALA A 221 -1.08 0.27 -9.09
C ALA A 221 -2.39 -0.21 -9.73
N LEU A 222 -3.32 0.72 -9.99
CA LEU A 222 -4.57 0.40 -10.70
C LEU A 222 -4.30 -0.10 -12.13
N ASP A 223 -3.34 0.52 -12.84
CA ASP A 223 -2.96 0.08 -14.19
C ASP A 223 -2.35 -1.33 -14.18
N ILE A 224 -1.49 -1.64 -13.20
CA ILE A 224 -0.96 -3.00 -13.03
C ILE A 224 -2.10 -3.99 -12.78
N MET A 225 -3.01 -3.69 -11.87
CA MET A 225 -4.12 -4.58 -11.54
C MET A 225 -5.03 -4.84 -12.75
N ARG A 226 -5.26 -3.85 -13.63
CA ARG A 226 -6.03 -4.03 -14.88
C ARG A 226 -5.42 -5.06 -15.83
N LEU A 227 -4.09 -5.29 -15.79
CA LEU A 227 -3.43 -6.29 -16.62
C LEU A 227 -3.81 -7.73 -16.24
N TYR A 228 -4.36 -7.94 -15.04
CA TYR A 228 -4.77 -9.24 -14.53
C TYR A 228 -6.23 -9.60 -14.85
N GLY A 229 -6.91 -8.79 -15.66
CA GLY A 229 -8.27 -9.14 -16.12
C GLY A 229 -8.31 -10.47 -16.86
N PRO A 230 -9.33 -11.30 -16.65
CA PRO A 230 -10.56 -11.04 -15.89
C PRO A 230 -10.49 -11.41 -14.38
N LEU A 231 -9.35 -11.87 -13.85
CA LEU A 231 -9.22 -12.24 -12.44
C LEU A 231 -9.34 -11.02 -11.53
N VAL A 232 -8.77 -9.88 -11.96
CA VAL A 232 -8.87 -8.60 -11.24
C VAL A 232 -9.54 -7.57 -12.14
N GLU A 233 -10.62 -6.99 -11.65
CA GLU A 233 -11.35 -5.92 -12.31
C GLU A 233 -11.27 -4.65 -11.46
N VAL A 234 -10.82 -3.54 -12.07
CA VAL A 234 -10.80 -2.23 -11.41
C VAL A 234 -12.07 -1.48 -11.79
N MET A 235 -12.87 -1.18 -10.79
CA MET A 235 -14.21 -0.62 -10.91
C MET A 235 -14.35 0.64 -10.07
N SER A 236 -15.37 1.44 -10.31
CA SER A 236 -15.82 2.47 -9.37
C SER A 236 -16.71 1.87 -8.28
N THR A 237 -16.85 2.57 -7.15
CA THR A 237 -17.82 2.23 -6.10
C THR A 237 -19.23 2.01 -6.64
N ALA A 238 -19.67 2.87 -7.56
CA ALA A 238 -21.00 2.77 -8.16
C ALA A 238 -21.16 1.49 -9.02
N GLU A 239 -20.16 1.12 -9.80
CA GLU A 239 -20.16 -0.10 -10.61
C GLU A 239 -20.15 -1.35 -9.74
N VAL A 240 -19.36 -1.37 -8.65
CA VAL A 240 -19.36 -2.47 -7.68
C VAL A 240 -20.74 -2.68 -7.08
N ILE A 241 -21.37 -1.60 -6.59
CA ILE A 241 -22.72 -1.68 -5.99
C ILE A 241 -23.75 -2.18 -7.01
N ALA A 242 -23.72 -1.65 -8.24
CA ALA A 242 -24.64 -2.08 -9.30
C ALA A 242 -24.45 -3.56 -9.66
N SER A 243 -23.19 -4.00 -9.78
CA SER A 243 -22.85 -5.39 -10.09
C SER A 243 -23.24 -6.36 -8.97
N ALA A 244 -23.06 -5.95 -7.70
CA ALA A 244 -23.50 -6.72 -6.54
C ALA A 244 -25.02 -6.89 -6.53
N ALA A 245 -25.78 -5.81 -6.74
CA ALA A 245 -27.24 -5.84 -6.79
C ALA A 245 -27.80 -6.71 -7.94
N ALA A 246 -27.08 -6.79 -9.06
CA ALA A 246 -27.46 -7.65 -10.18
C ALA A 246 -27.28 -9.15 -9.87
N ARG A 247 -26.36 -9.53 -8.97
CA ARG A 247 -26.12 -10.93 -8.55
C ARG A 247 -27.15 -11.45 -7.57
N THR A 248 -27.81 -10.57 -6.85
CA THR A 248 -28.82 -10.89 -5.81
C THR A 248 -30.22 -11.09 -6.40
N ARG A 249 -30.42 -10.83 -7.71
CA ARG A 249 -31.69 -10.99 -8.42
C ARG A 249 -31.73 -12.32 -9.18
#